data_e9eeb5e001f0dfe1d08ff1f859976376
#
_entry.id   e9eeb5e001f0dfe1d08ff1f859976376
#
_cell.length_a   1.000
_cell.length_b   1.000
_cell.length_c   1.000
_cell.angle_alpha   90.00
_cell.angle_beta   90.00
_cell.angle_gamma   90.00
#
_symmetry.space_group_name_H-M   'P 1'
#
loop_
_entity.id
_entity.type
_entity.pdbx_description
1 polymer ?
#
loop_
_entity_poly.entity_id
_entity_poly.type
_entity_poly.pdbx_seq_one_letter_code
_entity_poly.pdbx_strand_id
1 'polypeptide(L)'
;LGEKKLLERLPFICELAKAYVGVDPVKEPIPVRPTAHYTMGGIETDQNCETRIKGLFAVGECSSVGLHGANRLGSNSLAELVVFGRLAGEQATERAATAGNGNEAAIEAQAAGVEQRLKDLVNQDGGENWAKIRDEMGQSMEEGCGIYRTPELMQKTIDKLAELQERFKRVRITDTSSVFNTDL
;
A
#
# COMPACT_ATOMS: atom_id res chain seq x y z
N LEU A 1 19.46 -29.65 1.92
CA LEU A 1 20.43 -28.90 2.71
C LEU A 1 20.74 -29.57 4.07
N GLY A 2 19.82 -30.35 4.59
CA GLY A 2 19.87 -30.95 5.92
C GLY A 2 19.52 -29.98 7.05
N GLU A 3 19.03 -30.54 8.14
CA GLU A 3 18.50 -29.80 9.30
C GLU A 3 19.46 -28.73 9.82
N LYS A 4 20.71 -29.12 10.10
CA LYS A 4 21.73 -28.20 10.65
C LYS A 4 21.90 -26.95 9.79
N LYS A 5 22.02 -27.11 8.47
CA LYS A 5 22.25 -25.99 7.54
C LYS A 5 21.01 -25.15 7.34
N LEU A 6 19.84 -25.75 7.43
CA LEU A 6 18.56 -25.08 7.33
C LEU A 6 18.35 -24.17 8.55
N LEU A 7 18.55 -24.68 9.75
CA LEU A 7 18.43 -23.93 10.99
C LEU A 7 19.51 -22.86 11.16
N GLU A 8 20.72 -23.11 10.64
CA GLU A 8 21.81 -22.13 10.66
C GLU A 8 21.55 -20.94 9.71
N ARG A 9 21.04 -21.23 8.49
CA ARG A 9 20.93 -20.22 7.43
C ARG A 9 19.57 -19.55 7.35
N LEU A 10 18.51 -20.22 7.76
CA LEU A 10 17.13 -19.78 7.61
C LEU A 10 16.32 -19.92 8.92
N PRO A 11 16.89 -19.56 10.10
CA PRO A 11 16.20 -19.76 11.37
C PRO A 11 14.84 -19.03 11.39
N PHE A 12 14.82 -17.79 10.96
CA PHE A 12 13.61 -16.94 10.92
C PHE A 12 12.52 -17.53 10.02
N ILE A 13 12.86 -18.08 8.86
CA ILE A 13 11.89 -18.74 7.97
C ILE A 13 11.30 -19.98 8.62
N CYS A 14 12.12 -20.75 9.36
CA CYS A 14 11.65 -21.91 10.09
C CYS A 14 10.68 -21.53 11.21
N GLU A 15 10.97 -20.44 11.94
CA GLU A 15 10.09 -19.91 12.98
C GLU A 15 8.77 -19.41 12.41
N LEU A 16 8.79 -18.64 11.32
CA LEU A 16 7.58 -18.17 10.64
C LEU A 16 6.70 -19.32 10.14
N ALA A 17 7.31 -20.32 9.49
CA ALA A 17 6.56 -21.48 9.01
C ALA A 17 5.85 -22.22 10.14
N LYS A 18 6.53 -22.40 11.27
CA LYS A 18 5.93 -23.02 12.47
C LYS A 18 4.83 -22.16 13.07
N ALA A 19 5.06 -20.86 13.19
CA ALA A 19 4.12 -19.95 13.84
C ALA A 19 2.84 -19.71 13.04
N TYR A 20 2.97 -19.52 11.70
CA TYR A 20 1.83 -19.11 10.87
C TYR A 20 1.09 -20.26 10.19
N VAL A 21 1.79 -21.33 9.82
CA VAL A 21 1.17 -22.45 9.11
C VAL A 21 1.34 -23.79 9.80
N GLY A 22 1.98 -23.86 10.97
CA GLY A 22 2.16 -25.07 11.76
C GLY A 22 3.11 -26.10 11.12
N VAL A 23 3.91 -25.69 10.15
CA VAL A 23 4.79 -26.58 9.36
C VAL A 23 6.22 -26.53 9.92
N ASP A 24 6.83 -27.70 10.13
CA ASP A 24 8.27 -27.82 10.41
C ASP A 24 9.06 -28.01 9.11
N PRO A 25 9.77 -26.96 8.60
CA PRO A 25 10.45 -27.03 7.30
C PRO A 25 11.59 -28.06 7.23
N VAL A 26 12.02 -28.59 8.37
CA VAL A 26 12.99 -29.71 8.42
C VAL A 26 12.35 -31.01 7.98
N LYS A 27 11.05 -31.19 8.25
CA LYS A 27 10.32 -32.45 8.07
C LYS A 27 9.41 -32.43 6.84
N GLU A 28 8.86 -31.26 6.51
CA GLU A 28 7.86 -31.12 5.46
C GLU A 28 8.02 -29.81 4.67
N PRO A 29 7.53 -29.74 3.42
CA PRO A 29 7.64 -28.53 2.61
C PRO A 29 6.71 -27.43 3.11
N ILE A 30 7.18 -26.17 3.05
CA ILE A 30 6.36 -24.99 3.30
C ILE A 30 5.38 -24.81 2.14
N PRO A 31 4.07 -24.66 2.39
CA PRO A 31 3.12 -24.34 1.33
C PRO A 31 3.37 -22.93 0.80
N VAL A 32 3.51 -22.79 -0.51
CA VAL A 32 3.68 -21.50 -1.18
C VAL A 32 2.75 -21.40 -2.37
N ARG A 33 2.34 -20.17 -2.71
CA ARG A 33 1.63 -19.88 -3.95
C ARG A 33 2.15 -18.59 -4.58
N PRO A 34 2.13 -18.48 -5.91
CA PRO A 34 2.39 -17.21 -6.58
C PRO A 34 1.35 -16.17 -6.17
N THR A 35 1.79 -14.94 -5.94
CA THR A 35 0.90 -13.81 -5.62
C THR A 35 1.48 -12.52 -6.17
N ALA A 36 0.65 -11.52 -6.42
CA ALA A 36 1.10 -10.20 -6.77
C ALA A 36 1.92 -9.62 -5.61
N HIS A 37 3.10 -9.07 -5.91
CA HIS A 37 4.05 -8.65 -4.90
C HIS A 37 4.48 -7.18 -5.04
N TYR A 38 4.79 -6.73 -6.25
CA TYR A 38 5.34 -5.41 -6.50
C TYR A 38 4.65 -4.78 -7.72
N THR A 39 4.32 -3.50 -7.61
CA THR A 39 3.73 -2.73 -8.73
C THR A 39 4.80 -1.84 -9.34
N MET A 40 5.16 -2.10 -10.60
CA MET A 40 5.99 -1.21 -11.39
C MET A 40 5.14 -0.06 -11.92
N GLY A 41 5.78 1.10 -12.11
CA GLY A 41 5.08 2.34 -12.42
C GLY A 41 4.81 3.15 -11.16
N GLY A 42 3.81 4.02 -11.20
CA GLY A 42 3.44 4.87 -10.07
C GLY A 42 3.42 6.36 -10.43
N ILE A 43 3.67 7.21 -9.46
CA ILE A 43 3.73 8.66 -9.64
C ILE A 43 4.98 9.00 -10.46
N GLU A 44 4.77 9.58 -11.64
CA GLU A 44 5.87 9.99 -12.51
C GLU A 44 6.72 11.08 -11.84
N THR A 45 8.03 10.86 -11.80
CA THR A 45 9.01 11.79 -11.26
C THR A 45 10.17 12.00 -12.24
N ASP A 46 10.84 13.11 -12.11
CA ASP A 46 12.15 13.31 -12.72
C ASP A 46 13.25 12.56 -11.95
N GLN A 47 14.50 12.74 -12.39
CA GLN A 47 15.66 12.10 -11.75
C GLN A 47 15.96 12.65 -10.35
N ASN A 48 15.39 13.80 -9.98
CA ASN A 48 15.49 14.42 -8.67
C ASN A 48 14.30 14.05 -7.76
N CYS A 49 13.48 13.09 -8.17
CA CYS A 49 12.27 12.63 -7.47
C CYS A 49 11.15 13.67 -7.40
N GLU A 50 11.25 14.82 -8.11
CA GLU A 50 10.17 15.80 -8.15
C GLU A 50 9.11 15.39 -9.17
N THR A 51 7.83 15.51 -8.81
CA THR A 51 6.70 15.24 -9.70
C THR A 51 6.44 16.43 -10.62
N ARG A 52 5.44 16.32 -11.51
CA ARG A 52 4.96 17.47 -12.30
C ARG A 52 4.40 18.61 -11.44
N ILE A 53 3.99 18.33 -10.21
CA ILE A 53 3.54 19.33 -9.23
C ILE A 53 4.77 19.80 -8.47
N LYS A 54 5.13 21.06 -8.65
CA LYS A 54 6.33 21.65 -8.04
C LYS A 54 6.29 21.62 -6.51
N GLY A 55 7.35 21.09 -5.91
CA GLY A 55 7.46 20.88 -4.46
C GLY A 55 6.85 19.58 -3.95
N LEU A 56 6.24 18.76 -4.83
CA LEU A 56 5.78 17.44 -4.48
C LEU A 56 6.79 16.40 -4.99
N PHE A 57 7.31 15.59 -4.08
CA PHE A 57 8.27 14.54 -4.35
C PHE A 57 7.62 13.17 -4.13
N ALA A 58 8.04 12.17 -4.92
CA ALA A 58 7.67 10.77 -4.72
C ALA A 58 8.90 9.88 -4.88
N VAL A 59 9.03 8.87 -4.01
CA VAL A 59 10.18 7.97 -4.02
C VAL A 59 9.78 6.58 -3.50
N GLY A 60 10.47 5.55 -3.98
CA GLY A 60 10.19 4.17 -3.65
C GLY A 60 9.09 3.56 -4.52
N GLU A 61 8.42 2.53 -4.05
CA GLU A 61 7.45 1.76 -4.84
C GLU A 61 6.27 2.60 -5.35
N CYS A 62 5.90 3.69 -4.67
CA CYS A 62 4.84 4.58 -5.13
C CYS A 62 5.24 5.46 -6.31
N SER A 63 6.54 5.56 -6.64
CA SER A 63 7.07 6.43 -7.67
C SER A 63 7.51 5.68 -8.92
N SER A 64 7.65 6.41 -10.01
CA SER A 64 8.20 5.90 -11.26
C SER A 64 9.18 6.89 -11.87
N VAL A 65 10.46 6.69 -11.58
CA VAL A 65 11.57 7.34 -12.28
C VAL A 65 11.97 6.57 -13.56
N GLY A 66 11.25 5.47 -13.87
CA GLY A 66 11.52 4.62 -15.03
C GLY A 66 12.59 3.54 -14.82
N LEU A 67 13.06 3.34 -13.59
CA LEU A 67 14.18 2.45 -13.27
C LEU A 67 13.91 0.97 -13.55
N HIS A 68 12.68 0.51 -13.30
CA HIS A 68 12.36 -0.93 -13.29
C HIS A 68 11.75 -1.45 -14.59
N GLY A 69 11.36 -0.58 -15.51
CA GLY A 69 10.68 -1.01 -16.74
C GLY A 69 9.42 -1.82 -16.47
N ALA A 70 9.25 -2.92 -17.18
CA ALA A 70 8.08 -3.79 -17.03
C ALA A 70 8.17 -4.74 -15.84
N ASN A 71 9.36 -5.02 -15.32
CA ASN A 71 9.56 -5.90 -14.18
C ASN A 71 10.86 -5.58 -13.43
N ARG A 72 10.75 -5.46 -12.13
CA ARG A 72 11.86 -5.14 -11.24
C ARG A 72 12.78 -6.35 -11.04
N LEU A 73 14.08 -6.14 -11.15
CA LEU A 73 15.08 -7.13 -10.75
C LEU A 73 15.05 -7.34 -9.22
N GLY A 74 15.30 -8.57 -8.80
CA GLY A 74 15.32 -8.94 -7.38
C GLY A 74 16.24 -8.01 -6.58
N SER A 75 15.79 -7.60 -5.40
CA SER A 75 16.45 -6.68 -4.45
C SER A 75 16.65 -5.23 -4.92
N ASN A 76 16.39 -4.88 -6.17
CA ASN A 76 16.58 -3.52 -6.67
C ASN A 76 15.66 -2.48 -6.03
N SER A 77 14.51 -2.88 -5.46
CA SER A 77 13.68 -1.95 -4.69
C SER A 77 14.43 -1.39 -3.48
N LEU A 78 15.22 -2.22 -2.78
CA LEU A 78 16.00 -1.75 -1.63
C LEU A 78 17.07 -0.74 -2.05
N ALA A 79 17.76 -0.99 -3.17
CA ALA A 79 18.73 -0.05 -3.73
C ALA A 79 18.07 1.27 -4.15
N GLU A 80 16.89 1.19 -4.78
CA GLU A 80 16.10 2.36 -5.14
C GLU A 80 15.72 3.19 -3.91
N LEU A 81 15.16 2.56 -2.88
CA LEU A 81 14.74 3.23 -1.65
C LEU A 81 15.90 3.99 -0.99
N VAL A 82 17.08 3.40 -0.93
CA VAL A 82 18.25 4.04 -0.31
C VAL A 82 18.79 5.18 -1.15
N VAL A 83 18.97 4.98 -2.45
CA VAL A 83 19.58 5.97 -3.36
C VAL A 83 18.63 7.14 -3.58
N PHE A 84 17.42 6.87 -4.05
CA PHE A 84 16.47 7.93 -4.37
C PHE A 84 15.83 8.53 -3.11
N GLY A 85 15.72 7.79 -2.00
CA GLY A 85 15.29 8.34 -0.72
C GLY A 85 16.24 9.41 -0.20
N ARG A 86 17.54 9.17 -0.31
CA ARG A 86 18.56 10.17 0.02
C ARG A 86 18.45 11.38 -0.92
N LEU A 87 18.43 11.15 -2.22
CA LEU A 87 18.35 12.22 -3.22
C LEU A 87 17.10 13.08 -3.04
N ALA A 88 15.93 12.45 -2.84
CA ALA A 88 14.68 13.17 -2.58
C ALA A 88 14.76 14.02 -1.31
N GLY A 89 15.40 13.52 -0.26
CA GLY A 89 15.62 14.28 0.98
C GLY A 89 16.50 15.50 0.76
N GLU A 90 17.58 15.37 0.01
CA GLU A 90 18.47 16.50 -0.36
C GLU A 90 17.69 17.54 -1.18
N GLN A 91 17.00 17.14 -2.23
CA GLN A 91 16.22 18.02 -3.11
C GLN A 91 15.05 18.70 -2.38
N ALA A 92 14.33 17.97 -1.54
CA ALA A 92 13.25 18.54 -0.74
C ALA A 92 13.77 19.59 0.26
N THR A 93 14.95 19.36 0.83
CA THR A 93 15.58 20.31 1.75
C THR A 93 15.99 21.59 1.03
N GLU A 94 16.63 21.48 -0.15
CA GLU A 94 16.97 22.64 -0.99
C GLU A 94 15.72 23.43 -1.39
N ARG A 95 14.67 22.72 -1.79
CA ARG A 95 13.39 23.33 -2.13
C ARG A 95 12.76 24.05 -0.96
N ALA A 96 12.76 23.45 0.23
CA ALA A 96 12.20 24.04 1.44
C ALA A 96 12.91 25.35 1.83
N ALA A 97 14.23 25.42 1.63
CA ALA A 97 15.00 26.64 1.91
C ALA A 97 14.60 27.84 1.03
N THR A 98 14.04 27.59 -0.15
CA THR A 98 13.64 28.63 -1.12
C THR A 98 12.13 28.78 -1.27
N ALA A 99 11.35 27.84 -0.72
CA ALA A 99 9.90 27.90 -0.78
C ALA A 99 9.36 29.00 0.13
N GLY A 100 8.43 29.78 -0.36
CA GLY A 100 7.63 30.67 0.47
C GLY A 100 6.61 29.90 1.31
N ASN A 101 6.01 30.61 2.27
CA ASN A 101 4.88 30.08 3.01
C ASN A 101 3.73 29.76 2.04
N GLY A 102 3.08 28.61 2.25
CA GLY A 102 1.89 28.24 1.49
C GLY A 102 0.70 29.19 1.75
N ASN A 103 -0.37 28.99 1.02
CA ASN A 103 -1.63 29.69 1.30
C ASN A 103 -2.27 29.09 2.56
N GLU A 104 -2.00 29.70 3.71
CA GLU A 104 -2.44 29.22 5.03
C GLU A 104 -3.96 29.05 5.11
N ALA A 105 -4.73 30.02 4.58
CA ALA A 105 -6.18 29.95 4.56
C ALA A 105 -6.71 28.77 3.72
N ALA A 106 -6.03 28.42 2.61
CA ALA A 106 -6.39 27.26 1.82
C ALA A 106 -6.07 25.94 2.55
N ILE A 107 -4.95 25.91 3.28
CA ILE A 107 -4.57 24.74 4.09
C ILE A 107 -5.56 24.52 5.23
N GLU A 108 -5.92 25.58 5.96
CA GLU A 108 -6.91 25.54 7.03
C GLU A 108 -8.28 25.07 6.53
N ALA A 109 -8.74 25.60 5.38
CA ALA A 109 -10.01 25.19 4.77
C ALA A 109 -10.01 23.71 4.37
N GLN A 110 -8.89 23.19 3.85
CA GLN A 110 -8.75 21.77 3.54
C GLN A 110 -8.71 20.91 4.80
N ALA A 111 -7.97 21.34 5.83
CA ALA A 111 -7.90 20.64 7.11
C ALA A 111 -9.29 20.52 7.76
N ALA A 112 -10.06 21.62 7.79
CA ALA A 112 -11.42 21.62 8.27
C ALA A 112 -12.33 20.67 7.47
N GLY A 113 -12.16 20.62 6.14
CA GLY A 113 -12.89 19.67 5.28
C GLY A 113 -12.56 18.20 5.56
N VAL A 114 -11.30 17.87 5.88
CA VAL A 114 -10.88 16.52 6.28
C VAL A 114 -11.46 16.18 7.65
N GLU A 115 -11.35 17.09 8.61
CA GLU A 115 -11.92 16.91 9.96
C GLU A 115 -13.44 16.65 9.91
N GLN A 116 -14.17 17.41 9.07
CA GLN A 116 -15.61 17.22 8.91
C GLN A 116 -15.90 15.83 8.32
N ARG A 117 -15.19 15.38 7.30
CA ARG A 117 -15.35 14.03 6.72
C ARG A 117 -15.12 12.91 7.74
N LEU A 118 -14.11 13.07 8.60
CA LEU A 118 -13.87 12.08 9.68
C LEU A 118 -15.00 12.08 10.70
N LYS A 119 -15.49 13.25 11.10
CA LYS A 119 -16.65 13.38 11.98
C LYS A 119 -17.90 12.74 11.38
N ASP A 120 -18.16 12.99 10.10
CA ASP A 120 -19.30 12.41 9.39
C ASP A 120 -19.20 10.87 9.35
N LEU A 121 -18.01 10.34 9.08
CA LEU A 121 -17.78 8.89 9.06
C LEU A 121 -18.00 8.25 10.44
N VAL A 122 -17.48 8.87 11.52
CA VAL A 122 -17.68 8.37 12.90
C VAL A 122 -19.14 8.40 13.33
N ASN A 123 -19.88 9.43 12.91
CA ASN A 123 -21.28 9.63 13.28
C ASN A 123 -22.27 8.95 12.32
N GLN A 124 -21.76 8.32 11.26
CA GLN A 124 -22.60 7.68 10.26
C GLN A 124 -23.29 6.44 10.85
N ASP A 125 -24.62 6.44 10.82
CA ASP A 125 -25.44 5.29 11.25
C ASP A 125 -25.73 4.37 10.06
N GLY A 126 -24.66 3.77 9.53
CA GLY A 126 -24.74 2.81 8.44
C GLY A 126 -24.93 1.37 8.94
N GLY A 127 -25.28 0.47 8.01
CA GLY A 127 -25.44 -0.96 8.30
C GLY A 127 -24.29 -1.83 7.79
N GLU A 128 -23.34 -1.25 7.05
CA GLU A 128 -22.25 -1.99 6.41
C GLU A 128 -21.01 -2.09 7.32
N ASN A 129 -20.40 -3.27 7.29
CA ASN A 129 -19.15 -3.51 7.99
C ASN A 129 -17.95 -3.28 7.04
N TRP A 130 -17.08 -2.33 7.37
CA TRP A 130 -15.93 -1.98 6.56
C TRP A 130 -14.96 -3.16 6.33
N ALA A 131 -14.79 -4.05 7.33
CA ALA A 131 -13.92 -5.21 7.20
C ALA A 131 -14.43 -6.21 6.17
N LYS A 132 -15.76 -6.42 6.09
CA LYS A 132 -16.36 -7.25 5.04
C LYS A 132 -16.15 -6.64 3.65
N ILE A 133 -16.32 -5.31 3.52
CA ILE A 133 -16.07 -4.61 2.25
C ILE A 133 -14.62 -4.79 1.83
N ARG A 134 -13.67 -4.63 2.77
CA ARG A 134 -12.24 -4.86 2.51
C ARG A 134 -11.95 -6.29 2.07
N ASP A 135 -12.52 -7.27 2.72
CA ASP A 135 -12.30 -8.68 2.40
C ASP A 135 -12.88 -9.02 1.01
N GLU A 136 -14.09 -8.56 0.70
CA GLU A 136 -14.70 -8.72 -0.63
C GLU A 136 -13.87 -8.02 -1.72
N MET A 137 -13.34 -6.83 -1.43
CA MET A 137 -12.43 -6.11 -2.32
C MET A 137 -11.17 -6.93 -2.58
N GLY A 138 -10.52 -7.42 -1.53
CA GLY A 138 -9.31 -8.23 -1.64
C GLY A 138 -9.51 -9.49 -2.47
N GLN A 139 -10.61 -10.21 -2.24
CA GLN A 139 -10.96 -11.39 -3.03
C GLN A 139 -11.18 -11.06 -4.51
N SER A 140 -11.97 -10.02 -4.79
CA SER A 140 -12.22 -9.60 -6.17
C SER A 140 -10.96 -9.15 -6.89
N MET A 141 -10.07 -8.42 -6.21
CA MET A 141 -8.78 -8.01 -6.76
C MET A 141 -7.86 -9.20 -7.02
N GLU A 142 -7.83 -10.20 -6.13
CA GLU A 142 -7.03 -11.40 -6.33
C GLU A 142 -7.51 -12.22 -7.54
N GLU A 143 -8.83 -12.37 -7.69
CA GLU A 143 -9.43 -13.12 -8.81
C GLU A 143 -9.26 -12.42 -10.15
N GLY A 144 -9.51 -11.12 -10.23
CA GLY A 144 -9.57 -10.40 -11.49
C GLY A 144 -8.32 -9.61 -11.88
N CYS A 145 -7.50 -9.21 -10.89
CA CYS A 145 -6.28 -8.43 -11.09
C CYS A 145 -5.02 -9.11 -10.55
N GLY A 146 -5.10 -10.39 -10.19
CA GLY A 146 -3.99 -11.22 -9.74
C GLY A 146 -2.99 -11.55 -10.86
N ILE A 147 -2.44 -12.77 -10.85
CA ILE A 147 -1.41 -13.20 -11.80
C ILE A 147 -2.00 -13.47 -13.18
N TYR A 148 -3.14 -14.14 -13.26
CA TYR A 148 -3.82 -14.48 -14.50
C TYR A 148 -5.02 -13.54 -14.70
N ARG A 149 -4.98 -12.77 -15.78
CA ARG A 149 -5.97 -11.73 -16.06
C ARG A 149 -6.60 -11.94 -17.42
N THR A 150 -7.91 -11.74 -17.50
CA THR A 150 -8.64 -11.62 -18.77
C THR A 150 -9.48 -10.35 -18.75
N PRO A 151 -9.85 -9.79 -19.91
CA PRO A 151 -10.69 -8.61 -19.96
C PRO A 151 -12.01 -8.78 -19.18
N GLU A 152 -12.61 -9.96 -19.25
CA GLU A 152 -13.88 -10.29 -18.59
C GLU A 152 -13.74 -10.29 -17.06
N LEU A 153 -12.66 -10.90 -16.53
CA LEU A 153 -12.37 -10.90 -15.09
C LEU A 153 -12.07 -9.50 -14.58
N MET A 154 -11.30 -8.73 -15.33
CA MET A 154 -10.97 -7.35 -14.98
C MET A 154 -12.23 -6.48 -14.97
N GLN A 155 -13.13 -6.63 -15.97
CA GLN A 155 -14.39 -5.88 -15.99
C GLN A 155 -15.28 -6.24 -14.79
N LYS A 156 -15.43 -7.54 -14.48
CA LYS A 156 -16.16 -8.00 -13.30
C LYS A 156 -15.61 -7.38 -12.01
N THR A 157 -14.29 -7.27 -11.91
CA THR A 157 -13.64 -6.63 -10.75
C THR A 157 -13.95 -5.14 -10.69
N ILE A 158 -13.89 -4.43 -11.82
CA ILE A 158 -14.27 -3.00 -11.89
C ILE A 158 -15.70 -2.79 -11.41
N ASP A 159 -16.63 -3.61 -11.89
CA ASP A 159 -18.06 -3.52 -11.50
C ASP A 159 -18.23 -3.81 -10.00
N LYS A 160 -17.49 -4.81 -9.47
CA LYS A 160 -17.52 -5.12 -8.04
C LYS A 160 -16.93 -4.00 -7.19
N LEU A 161 -15.84 -3.38 -7.61
CA LEU A 161 -15.26 -2.24 -6.91
C LEU A 161 -16.22 -1.04 -6.88
N ALA A 162 -16.93 -0.78 -7.96
CA ALA A 162 -17.96 0.26 -8.00
C ALA A 162 -19.11 -0.01 -7.00
N GLU A 163 -19.60 -1.26 -6.95
CA GLU A 163 -20.58 -1.69 -5.95
C GLU A 163 -20.07 -1.45 -4.52
N LEU A 164 -18.84 -1.91 -4.22
CA LEU A 164 -18.22 -1.79 -2.90
C LEU A 164 -18.03 -0.32 -2.51
N GLN A 165 -17.67 0.54 -3.46
CA GLN A 165 -17.55 1.98 -3.22
C GLN A 165 -18.89 2.62 -2.81
N GLU A 166 -20.01 2.20 -3.42
CA GLU A 166 -21.33 2.65 -3.00
C GLU A 166 -21.73 2.11 -1.61
N ARG A 167 -21.37 0.88 -1.31
CA ARG A 167 -21.58 0.28 0.02
C ARG A 167 -20.75 0.95 1.09
N PHE A 168 -19.52 1.35 0.77
CA PHE A 168 -18.63 2.05 1.70
C PHE A 168 -19.24 3.36 2.23
N LYS A 169 -20.07 4.03 1.44
CA LYS A 169 -20.82 5.22 1.89
C LYS A 169 -21.81 4.95 3.04
N ARG A 170 -22.04 3.68 3.36
CA ARG A 170 -22.97 3.25 4.42
C ARG A 170 -22.28 2.42 5.50
N VAL A 171 -20.95 2.54 5.63
CA VAL A 171 -20.22 1.83 6.69
C VAL A 171 -20.59 2.40 8.05
N ARG A 172 -20.49 1.56 9.06
CA ARG A 172 -20.62 1.95 10.45
C ARG A 172 -19.28 1.78 11.16
N ILE A 173 -18.84 2.84 11.82
CA ILE A 173 -17.71 2.80 12.74
C ILE A 173 -18.24 2.30 14.08
N THR A 174 -17.65 1.24 14.60
CA THR A 174 -18.05 0.60 15.87
C THR A 174 -17.12 0.92 17.02
N ASP A 175 -15.87 1.24 16.73
CA ASP A 175 -14.92 1.73 17.72
C ASP A 175 -15.23 3.19 18.04
N THR A 176 -15.57 3.45 19.30
CA THR A 176 -15.90 4.80 19.81
C THR A 176 -14.73 5.48 20.51
N SER A 177 -13.54 4.86 20.50
CA SER A 177 -12.35 5.43 21.14
C SER A 177 -11.88 6.69 20.40
N SER A 178 -11.51 7.71 21.19
CA SER A 178 -10.95 8.96 20.67
C SER A 178 -9.44 8.88 20.41
N VAL A 179 -8.80 7.84 20.92
CA VAL A 179 -7.36 7.59 20.77
C VAL A 179 -7.19 6.15 20.30
N PHE A 180 -6.38 5.95 19.24
CA PHE A 180 -6.18 4.62 18.62
C PHE A 180 -7.48 3.94 18.17
N ASN A 181 -8.37 4.69 17.52
CA ASN A 181 -9.55 4.12 16.88
C ASN A 181 -9.13 3.13 15.80
N THR A 182 -9.55 1.87 15.93
CA THR A 182 -9.14 0.78 15.04
C THR A 182 -10.00 0.65 13.79
N ASP A 183 -11.11 1.37 13.72
CA ASP A 183 -12.05 1.36 12.58
C ASP A 183 -11.77 2.51 11.56
N LEU A 184 -10.99 3.53 11.98
CA LEU A 184 -10.67 4.73 11.18
C LEU A 184 -9.39 4.61 10.36
#